data_4d55a557a42732272cd7788bd48f8ba8
#
_entry.id   4d55a557a42732272cd7788bd48f8ba8
#
_cell.length_a   1.000
_cell.length_b   1.000
_cell.length_c   1.000
_cell.angle_alpha   90.00
_cell.angle_beta   90.00
_cell.angle_gamma   90.00
#
_symmetry.space_group_name_H-M   'P 1'
#
loop_
_entity.id
_entity.type
_entity.pdbx_description
1 polymer ?
#
loop_
_entity_poly.entity_id
_entity_poly.type
_entity_poly.pdbx_seq_one_letter_code
_entity_poly.pdbx_strand_id
1 'polypeptide(L)'
;MLASELHQHTAAGGRLLLLGGGSNLLLTRDFDGKVVTPEAKFSISVIMEAGTNIPYLKCWAGTTFDEVVDYAVRHGYYGMENLSLIPGQCGASAVQNIGAYGAEAKDFISEIEAVEIATGRIVHFTQADCHYSYRQSRFKNEWKNRYLITYVTYRLSRKFEPLLDYGNVRSKLSEAHIDVEALTAQQLRDTIIEIRQDKLPDPAVTGNAGSFFMNPIIDEETFRKLKEKVPDLHYFKVDDRGEAICNDETSCNCRYKIPAGWMIERCGWKGKSLGHAGVHSKQALVLINEGGATGQDIVNLMQAIQHDVKAAFGLDIRPEVNVI
;
A
#
# COMPACT_ATOMS: atom_id res chain seq x y z
N MET A 1 -22.26 8.70 -19.98
CA MET A 1 -22.94 7.38 -20.19
C MET A 1 -22.64 6.44 -19.03
N LEU A 2 -21.39 6.00 -18.79
CA LEU A 2 -21.05 5.04 -17.70
C LEU A 2 -21.50 5.52 -16.30
N ALA A 3 -21.18 6.76 -15.89
CA ALA A 3 -21.56 7.27 -14.57
C ALA A 3 -23.07 7.27 -14.33
N SER A 4 -23.88 7.65 -15.33
CA SER A 4 -25.35 7.60 -15.24
C SER A 4 -25.86 6.17 -15.09
N GLU A 5 -25.29 5.22 -15.80
CA GLU A 5 -25.63 3.80 -15.68
C GLU A 5 -25.28 3.24 -14.31
N LEU A 6 -24.09 3.59 -13.77
CA LEU A 6 -23.67 3.17 -12.44
C LEU A 6 -24.52 3.80 -11.34
N HIS A 7 -24.88 5.07 -11.51
CA HIS A 7 -25.80 5.75 -10.58
C HIS A 7 -27.16 5.06 -10.54
N GLN A 8 -27.77 4.78 -11.70
CA GLN A 8 -29.03 4.07 -11.76
C GLN A 8 -28.95 2.68 -11.13
N HIS A 9 -27.85 1.94 -11.40
CA HIS A 9 -27.65 0.62 -10.82
C HIS A 9 -27.55 0.66 -9.28
N THR A 10 -26.77 1.58 -8.74
CA THR A 10 -26.61 1.73 -7.27
C THR A 10 -27.86 2.28 -6.60
N ALA A 11 -28.58 3.22 -7.25
CA ALA A 11 -29.86 3.74 -6.77
C ALA A 11 -30.96 2.67 -6.70
N ALA A 12 -30.90 1.66 -7.60
CA ALA A 12 -31.78 0.49 -7.57
C ALA A 12 -31.33 -0.59 -6.56
N GLY A 13 -30.32 -0.31 -5.70
CA GLY A 13 -29.79 -1.26 -4.71
C GLY A 13 -28.76 -2.24 -5.27
N GLY A 14 -28.32 -2.07 -6.51
CA GLY A 14 -27.30 -2.90 -7.13
C GLY A 14 -25.93 -2.71 -6.50
N ARG A 15 -25.18 -3.80 -6.32
CA ARG A 15 -23.82 -3.77 -5.77
C ARG A 15 -22.82 -3.28 -6.82
N LEU A 16 -21.84 -2.49 -6.38
CA LEU A 16 -20.78 -1.95 -7.23
C LEU A 16 -19.41 -2.25 -6.61
N LEU A 17 -18.50 -2.74 -7.43
CA LEU A 17 -17.10 -2.91 -7.09
C LEU A 17 -16.25 -2.08 -8.06
N LEU A 18 -15.58 -1.05 -7.54
CA LEU A 18 -14.55 -0.30 -8.25
C LEU A 18 -13.22 -1.00 -8.02
N LEU A 19 -12.61 -1.52 -9.08
CA LEU A 19 -11.44 -2.38 -9.01
C LEU A 19 -10.33 -1.82 -9.88
N GLY A 20 -9.10 -1.74 -9.35
CA GLY A 20 -7.90 -1.56 -10.14
C GLY A 20 -7.37 -2.91 -10.66
N GLY A 21 -6.07 -3.11 -10.64
CA GLY A 21 -5.44 -4.35 -11.10
C GLY A 21 -5.69 -5.60 -10.23
N GLY A 22 -6.52 -5.53 -9.19
CA GLY A 22 -6.87 -6.68 -8.35
C GLY A 22 -5.79 -7.16 -7.38
N SER A 23 -4.67 -6.45 -7.26
CA SER A 23 -3.50 -6.88 -6.47
C SER A 23 -3.69 -6.86 -4.94
N ASN A 24 -4.80 -6.28 -4.46
CA ASN A 24 -5.14 -6.19 -3.03
C ASN A 24 -6.58 -6.65 -2.76
N LEU A 25 -6.94 -7.80 -3.34
CA LEU A 25 -8.29 -8.36 -3.29
C LEU A 25 -8.24 -9.87 -3.03
N LEU A 26 -9.13 -10.34 -2.16
CA LEU A 26 -9.46 -11.74 -1.98
C LEU A 26 -10.95 -11.96 -2.25
N LEU A 27 -11.27 -12.71 -3.29
CA LEU A 27 -12.63 -13.16 -3.58
C LEU A 27 -12.90 -14.47 -2.83
N THR A 28 -13.96 -14.50 -2.00
CA THR A 28 -14.40 -15.70 -1.27
C THR A 28 -15.59 -16.38 -1.93
N ARG A 29 -16.23 -15.66 -2.87
CA ARG A 29 -17.40 -16.10 -3.66
C ARG A 29 -17.52 -15.22 -4.91
N ASP A 30 -18.41 -15.58 -5.81
CA ASP A 30 -18.77 -14.75 -6.94
C ASP A 30 -19.32 -13.39 -6.47
N PHE A 31 -18.96 -12.33 -7.18
CA PHE A 31 -19.47 -11.00 -6.89
C PHE A 31 -20.76 -10.76 -7.69
N ASP A 32 -21.89 -10.78 -7.00
CA ASP A 32 -23.19 -10.44 -7.58
C ASP A 32 -23.34 -8.91 -7.65
N GLY A 33 -22.96 -8.32 -8.78
CA GLY A 33 -22.99 -6.88 -9.02
C GLY A 33 -22.17 -6.43 -10.22
N LYS A 34 -22.06 -5.12 -10.41
CA LYS A 34 -21.20 -4.54 -11.45
C LYS A 34 -19.79 -4.36 -10.95
N VAL A 35 -18.81 -4.82 -11.74
CA VAL A 35 -17.38 -4.56 -11.54
C VAL A 35 -16.92 -3.55 -12.57
N VAL A 36 -16.28 -2.48 -12.14
CA VAL A 36 -15.73 -1.44 -13.01
C VAL A 36 -14.23 -1.32 -12.77
N THR A 37 -13.46 -1.44 -13.84
CA THR A 37 -12.01 -1.30 -13.82
C THR A 37 -11.58 -0.29 -14.89
N PRO A 38 -10.56 0.55 -14.65
CA PRO A 38 -9.99 1.40 -15.68
C PRO A 38 -9.29 0.53 -16.73
N GLU A 39 -9.33 0.97 -17.99
CA GLU A 39 -8.55 0.33 -19.05
C GLU A 39 -7.06 0.31 -18.66
N ALA A 40 -6.46 -0.88 -18.69
CA ALA A 40 -5.04 -1.05 -18.43
C ALA A 40 -4.23 -0.52 -19.62
N LYS A 41 -3.69 0.69 -19.49
CA LYS A 41 -2.82 1.31 -20.50
C LYS A 41 -1.85 2.28 -19.86
N PHE A 42 -0.67 2.37 -20.43
CA PHE A 42 0.30 3.39 -20.06
C PHE A 42 -0.11 4.75 -20.63
N SER A 43 -0.35 5.72 -19.75
CA SER A 43 -0.67 7.09 -20.16
C SER A 43 -0.20 8.07 -19.08
N ILE A 44 0.79 8.89 -19.44
CA ILE A 44 1.37 9.94 -18.60
C ILE A 44 1.44 11.23 -19.39
N SER A 45 1.05 12.33 -18.77
CA SER A 45 1.30 13.69 -19.25
C SER A 45 2.20 14.40 -18.27
N VAL A 46 3.32 14.95 -18.75
CA VAL A 46 4.26 15.72 -17.94
C VAL A 46 3.89 17.21 -18.02
N ILE A 47 3.69 17.81 -16.86
CA ILE A 47 3.39 19.24 -16.73
C ILE A 47 4.53 19.85 -15.89
N MET A 48 5.19 20.87 -16.44
CA MET A 48 6.22 21.60 -15.71
C MET A 48 5.62 22.84 -15.08
N GLU A 49 5.82 23.01 -13.79
CA GLU A 49 5.35 24.22 -13.09
C GLU A 49 6.15 25.44 -13.55
N ALA A 50 5.45 26.46 -14.02
CA ALA A 50 6.09 27.66 -14.56
C ALA A 50 6.96 28.36 -13.48
N GLY A 51 8.21 28.63 -13.81
CA GLY A 51 9.15 29.34 -12.96
C GLY A 51 9.87 28.49 -11.90
N THR A 52 9.47 27.24 -11.65
CA THR A 52 10.06 26.40 -10.59
C THR A 52 10.78 25.17 -11.12
N ASN A 53 10.52 24.77 -12.36
CA ASN A 53 11.02 23.53 -12.97
C ASN A 53 10.61 22.24 -12.21
N ILE A 54 9.50 22.29 -11.43
CA ILE A 54 8.95 21.13 -10.71
C ILE A 54 8.10 20.31 -11.68
N PRO A 55 8.37 19.00 -11.82
CA PRO A 55 7.59 18.14 -12.69
C PRO A 55 6.34 17.60 -11.97
N TYR A 56 5.21 17.65 -12.66
CA TYR A 56 3.96 16.98 -12.30
C TYR A 56 3.66 15.92 -13.35
N LEU A 57 3.47 14.70 -12.91
CA LEU A 57 3.11 13.57 -13.75
C LEU A 57 1.62 13.27 -13.57
N LYS A 58 0.79 13.68 -14.54
CA LYS A 58 -0.64 13.33 -14.59
C LYS A 58 -0.78 11.96 -15.24
N CYS A 59 -1.12 10.96 -14.45
CA CYS A 59 -1.15 9.56 -14.83
C CYS A 59 -2.59 9.05 -14.88
N TRP A 60 -2.94 8.33 -15.95
CA TRP A 60 -4.21 7.64 -16.06
C TRP A 60 -4.39 6.61 -14.94
N ALA A 61 -5.59 6.50 -14.38
CA ALA A 61 -5.86 5.61 -13.25
C ALA A 61 -5.51 4.14 -13.50
N GLY A 62 -5.60 3.68 -14.75
CA GLY A 62 -5.25 2.32 -15.17
C GLY A 62 -3.78 2.12 -15.56
N THR A 63 -2.93 3.15 -15.49
CA THR A 63 -1.48 3.00 -15.69
C THR A 63 -0.89 2.20 -14.53
N THR A 64 -0.04 1.21 -14.82
CA THR A 64 0.69 0.45 -13.80
C THR A 64 1.57 1.40 -12.98
N PHE A 65 1.46 1.32 -11.65
CA PHE A 65 2.17 2.26 -10.79
C PHE A 65 3.69 2.16 -10.91
N ASP A 66 4.23 0.95 -10.98
CA ASP A 66 5.69 0.75 -11.14
C ASP A 66 6.23 1.25 -12.48
N GLU A 67 5.42 1.21 -13.56
CA GLU A 67 5.79 1.84 -14.84
C GLU A 67 5.92 3.36 -14.72
N VAL A 68 5.14 4.01 -13.85
CA VAL A 68 5.27 5.45 -13.56
C VAL A 68 6.56 5.73 -12.79
N VAL A 69 6.91 4.88 -11.82
CA VAL A 69 8.18 5.01 -11.07
C VAL A 69 9.37 4.84 -12.01
N ASP A 70 9.36 3.83 -12.88
CA ASP A 70 10.40 3.60 -13.89
C ASP A 70 10.53 4.79 -14.86
N TYR A 71 9.40 5.25 -15.38
CA TYR A 71 9.37 6.44 -16.25
C TYR A 71 9.98 7.65 -15.55
N ALA A 72 9.59 7.91 -14.29
CA ALA A 72 10.06 9.05 -13.52
C ALA A 72 11.59 9.00 -13.34
N VAL A 73 12.14 7.88 -12.89
CA VAL A 73 13.58 7.69 -12.68
C VAL A 73 14.35 7.92 -13.98
N ARG A 74 13.93 7.32 -15.10
CA ARG A 74 14.59 7.46 -16.41
C ARG A 74 14.58 8.88 -16.96
N HIS A 75 13.60 9.70 -16.56
CA HIS A 75 13.47 11.09 -17.04
C HIS A 75 14.02 12.12 -16.05
N GLY A 76 14.65 11.68 -14.94
CA GLY A 76 15.21 12.58 -13.93
C GLY A 76 14.11 13.31 -13.13
N TYR A 77 13.03 12.60 -12.81
CA TYR A 77 11.97 13.02 -11.91
C TYR A 77 12.01 12.10 -10.68
N TYR A 78 12.38 12.66 -9.53
CA TYR A 78 12.79 11.91 -8.37
C TYR A 78 11.80 12.01 -7.20
N GLY A 79 11.88 11.02 -6.30
CA GLY A 79 11.16 10.93 -5.05
C GLY A 79 10.45 9.58 -4.84
N MET A 80 9.97 8.94 -5.90
CA MET A 80 9.15 7.73 -5.81
C MET A 80 9.96 6.41 -5.86
N GLU A 81 11.28 6.45 -5.83
CA GLU A 81 12.16 5.30 -6.03
C GLU A 81 11.87 4.17 -5.02
N ASN A 82 11.58 4.53 -3.76
CA ASN A 82 11.26 3.58 -2.69
C ASN A 82 9.92 2.85 -2.90
N LEU A 83 9.06 3.34 -3.80
CA LEU A 83 7.79 2.71 -4.15
C LEU A 83 7.90 1.76 -5.36
N SER A 84 9.12 1.44 -5.80
CA SER A 84 9.38 0.54 -6.92
C SER A 84 8.81 -0.85 -6.69
N LEU A 85 8.37 -1.49 -7.78
CA LEU A 85 7.79 -2.84 -7.82
C LEU A 85 6.56 -3.03 -6.92
N ILE A 86 5.86 -1.95 -6.52
CA ILE A 86 4.55 -2.10 -5.86
C ILE A 86 3.52 -2.46 -6.94
N PRO A 87 2.83 -3.61 -6.80
CA PRO A 87 1.83 -4.02 -7.79
C PRO A 87 0.59 -3.13 -7.70
N GLY A 88 -0.12 -3.01 -8.81
CA GLY A 88 -1.36 -2.25 -8.93
C GLY A 88 -1.23 -1.02 -9.84
N GLN A 89 -2.27 -0.22 -9.86
CA GLN A 89 -2.45 0.90 -10.79
C GLN A 89 -2.49 2.24 -10.05
N CYS A 90 -2.26 3.33 -10.77
CA CYS A 90 -2.22 4.69 -10.22
C CYS A 90 -3.50 5.04 -9.45
N GLY A 91 -4.70 4.73 -9.97
CA GLY A 91 -5.95 4.99 -9.25
C GLY A 91 -6.01 4.26 -7.91
N ALA A 92 -5.59 2.98 -7.88
CA ALA A 92 -5.56 2.20 -6.66
C ALA A 92 -4.51 2.71 -5.65
N SER A 93 -3.39 3.27 -6.12
CA SER A 93 -2.37 3.88 -5.26
C SER A 93 -2.93 5.02 -4.41
N ALA A 94 -3.80 5.84 -5.02
CA ALA A 94 -4.47 6.96 -4.35
C ALA A 94 -5.57 6.49 -3.38
N VAL A 95 -6.31 5.41 -3.70
CA VAL A 95 -7.32 4.85 -2.79
C VAL A 95 -6.68 4.27 -1.54
N GLN A 96 -5.62 3.49 -1.71
CA GLN A 96 -4.99 2.69 -0.65
C GLN A 96 -3.93 3.47 0.14
N ASN A 97 -3.46 4.63 -0.35
CA ASN A 97 -2.25 5.28 0.13
C ASN A 97 -1.11 4.25 0.23
N ILE A 98 -0.76 3.65 -0.92
CA ILE A 98 0.29 2.62 -0.95
C ILE A 98 1.60 3.19 -0.42
N GLY A 99 2.42 2.34 0.20
CA GLY A 99 3.69 2.79 0.74
C GLY A 99 4.63 1.62 1.04
N ALA A 100 5.91 1.91 0.89
CA ALA A 100 7.01 1.00 1.18
C ALA A 100 8.29 1.78 1.48
N TYR A 101 9.19 1.20 2.26
CA TYR A 101 10.53 1.70 2.52
C TYR A 101 10.59 3.19 2.93
N GLY A 102 9.64 3.62 3.78
CA GLY A 102 9.60 4.98 4.32
C GLY A 102 8.87 6.01 3.47
N ALA A 103 8.40 5.66 2.28
CA ALA A 103 7.62 6.53 1.40
C ALA A 103 6.17 6.05 1.28
N GLU A 104 5.23 6.97 1.10
CA GLU A 104 3.82 6.71 0.82
C GLU A 104 3.35 7.50 -0.40
N ALA A 105 2.32 7.02 -1.11
CA ALA A 105 1.80 7.69 -2.31
C ALA A 105 1.35 9.14 -2.02
N LYS A 106 0.79 9.40 -0.84
CA LYS A 106 0.37 10.75 -0.40
C LYS A 106 1.50 11.78 -0.40
N ASP A 107 2.75 11.34 -0.23
CA ASP A 107 3.90 12.25 -0.18
C ASP A 107 4.16 12.93 -1.54
N PHE A 108 3.63 12.30 -2.60
CA PHE A 108 3.81 12.73 -3.99
C PHE A 108 2.50 13.16 -4.65
N ILE A 109 1.34 12.67 -4.20
CA ILE A 109 0.04 13.04 -4.77
C ILE A 109 -0.21 14.53 -4.54
N SER A 110 -0.41 15.27 -5.62
CA SER A 110 -0.83 16.68 -5.60
C SER A 110 -2.31 16.86 -5.89
N GLU A 111 -2.84 16.11 -6.87
CA GLU A 111 -4.23 16.20 -7.30
C GLU A 111 -4.77 14.83 -7.75
N ILE A 112 -6.05 14.61 -7.52
CA ILE A 112 -6.81 13.50 -8.06
C ILE A 112 -7.98 14.04 -8.85
N GLU A 113 -8.10 13.62 -10.12
CA GLU A 113 -9.27 13.83 -10.95
C GLU A 113 -10.17 12.60 -10.88
N ALA A 114 -11.45 12.80 -10.67
CA ALA A 114 -12.42 11.71 -10.59
C ALA A 114 -13.76 12.12 -11.22
N VAL A 115 -14.54 11.12 -11.60
CA VAL A 115 -15.94 11.31 -12.00
C VAL A 115 -16.84 10.96 -10.82
N GLU A 116 -17.67 11.89 -10.39
CA GLU A 116 -18.70 11.65 -9.40
C GLU A 116 -19.82 10.77 -10.01
N ILE A 117 -20.04 9.59 -9.45
CA ILE A 117 -20.99 8.62 -10.00
C ILE A 117 -22.41 9.17 -10.00
N ALA A 118 -22.80 9.89 -8.93
CA ALA A 118 -24.15 10.43 -8.77
C ALA A 118 -24.54 11.47 -9.84
N THR A 119 -23.58 12.26 -10.29
CA THR A 119 -23.83 13.42 -11.17
C THR A 119 -23.19 13.28 -12.56
N GLY A 120 -22.18 12.40 -12.70
CA GLY A 120 -21.37 12.29 -13.90
C GLY A 120 -20.38 13.45 -14.09
N ARG A 121 -20.25 14.35 -13.12
CA ARG A 121 -19.34 15.51 -13.19
C ARG A 121 -17.91 15.10 -12.88
N ILE A 122 -16.97 15.76 -13.56
CA ILE A 122 -15.56 15.68 -13.21
C ILE A 122 -15.35 16.56 -11.97
N VAL A 123 -14.66 16.01 -10.99
CA VAL A 123 -14.29 16.67 -9.75
C VAL A 123 -12.80 16.51 -9.50
N HIS A 124 -12.19 17.47 -8.83
CA HIS A 124 -10.79 17.50 -8.49
C HIS A 124 -10.63 17.57 -6.98
N PHE A 125 -9.70 16.78 -6.46
CA PHE A 125 -9.37 16.74 -5.04
C PHE A 125 -7.88 17.01 -4.86
N THR A 126 -7.55 17.87 -3.92
CA THR A 126 -6.16 18.04 -3.47
C THR A 126 -5.76 16.87 -2.57
N GLN A 127 -4.47 16.73 -2.32
CA GLN A 127 -3.94 15.78 -1.34
C GLN A 127 -4.60 15.98 0.05
N ALA A 128 -4.80 17.23 0.48
CA ALA A 128 -5.43 17.56 1.76
C ALA A 128 -6.89 17.09 1.87
N ASP A 129 -7.67 17.19 0.77
CA ASP A 129 -9.06 16.74 0.74
C ASP A 129 -9.21 15.23 0.96
N CYS A 130 -8.18 14.47 0.62
CA CYS A 130 -8.18 13.00 0.70
C CYS A 130 -8.01 12.45 2.11
N HIS A 131 -7.62 13.27 3.08
CA HIS A 131 -7.40 12.91 4.49
C HIS A 131 -6.58 11.62 4.65
N TYR A 132 -5.45 11.57 3.99
CA TYR A 132 -4.57 10.41 4.03
C TYR A 132 -4.01 10.15 5.43
N SER A 133 -3.95 8.87 5.78
CA SER A 133 -3.20 8.33 6.91
C SER A 133 -2.68 6.94 6.56
N TYR A 134 -2.02 6.27 7.48
CA TYR A 134 -1.44 4.95 7.24
C TYR A 134 -2.47 3.97 6.64
N ARG A 135 -2.30 3.63 5.35
CA ARG A 135 -3.20 2.75 4.56
C ARG A 135 -4.66 3.22 4.49
N GLN A 136 -4.92 4.50 4.68
CA GLN A 136 -6.27 5.06 4.67
C GLN A 136 -6.37 6.28 3.76
N SER A 137 -7.57 6.48 3.22
CA SER A 137 -8.01 7.67 2.50
C SER A 137 -9.52 7.82 2.61
N ARG A 138 -10.06 8.98 2.25
CA ARG A 138 -11.51 9.15 2.12
C ARG A 138 -12.11 8.25 1.03
N PHE A 139 -11.37 7.94 -0.02
CA PHE A 139 -11.82 7.01 -1.08
C PHE A 139 -12.04 5.59 -0.56
N LYS A 140 -11.31 5.18 0.47
CA LYS A 140 -11.47 3.87 1.12
C LYS A 140 -12.63 3.83 2.11
N ASN A 141 -13.04 4.99 2.63
CA ASN A 141 -14.04 5.17 3.68
C ASN A 141 -15.30 5.90 3.16
N GLU A 142 -15.52 7.15 3.55
CA GLU A 142 -16.74 7.90 3.27
C GLU A 142 -17.02 8.19 1.79
N TRP A 143 -16.00 8.11 0.93
CA TRP A 143 -16.12 8.28 -0.52
C TRP A 143 -16.16 6.94 -1.28
N LYS A 144 -16.18 5.82 -0.57
CA LYS A 144 -16.24 4.49 -1.19
C LYS A 144 -17.43 4.38 -2.13
N ASN A 145 -17.16 3.95 -3.37
CA ASN A 145 -18.16 3.81 -4.45
C ASN A 145 -18.88 5.11 -4.86
N ARG A 146 -18.34 6.29 -4.50
CA ARG A 146 -18.88 7.58 -4.94
C ARG A 146 -18.18 8.16 -6.16
N TYR A 147 -16.90 7.86 -6.30
CA TYR A 147 -16.04 8.46 -7.32
C TYR A 147 -15.28 7.40 -8.11
N LEU A 148 -15.23 7.61 -9.43
CA LEU A 148 -14.34 6.88 -10.34
C LEU A 148 -13.09 7.73 -10.55
N ILE A 149 -11.97 7.35 -9.97
CA ILE A 149 -10.69 8.04 -10.21
C ILE A 149 -10.30 7.83 -11.67
N THR A 150 -10.01 8.95 -12.37
CA THR A 150 -9.57 8.97 -13.77
C THR A 150 -8.10 9.26 -13.88
N TYR A 151 -7.60 10.23 -13.13
CA TYR A 151 -6.17 10.60 -13.13
C TYR A 151 -5.67 10.85 -11.71
N VAL A 152 -4.40 10.51 -11.51
CA VAL A 152 -3.63 10.88 -10.31
C VAL A 152 -2.43 11.70 -10.78
N THR A 153 -2.25 12.87 -10.19
CA THR A 153 -1.12 13.75 -10.51
C THR A 153 -0.11 13.68 -9.36
N TYR A 154 1.11 13.25 -9.69
CA TYR A 154 2.23 13.19 -8.76
C TYR A 154 3.15 14.38 -8.96
N ARG A 155 3.48 15.07 -7.87
CA ARG A 155 4.47 16.15 -7.82
C ARG A 155 5.82 15.56 -7.43
N LEU A 156 6.81 15.69 -8.29
CA LEU A 156 8.13 15.09 -8.11
C LEU A 156 9.22 16.17 -8.04
N SER A 157 10.47 15.75 -7.84
CA SER A 157 11.64 16.62 -7.74
C SER A 157 12.56 16.45 -8.95
N ARG A 158 13.35 17.48 -9.26
CA ARG A 158 14.52 17.38 -10.15
C ARG A 158 15.81 17.10 -9.37
N LYS A 159 15.73 17.17 -8.03
CA LYS A 159 16.85 16.86 -7.16
C LYS A 159 16.64 15.48 -6.56
N PHE A 160 17.59 14.59 -6.75
CA PHE A 160 17.58 13.26 -6.14
C PHE A 160 18.00 13.36 -4.67
N GLU A 161 17.12 12.95 -3.78
CA GLU A 161 17.34 12.89 -2.32
C GLU A 161 16.90 11.50 -1.83
N PRO A 162 17.84 10.54 -1.73
CA PRO A 162 17.50 9.14 -1.45
C PRO A 162 17.03 8.93 -0.01
N LEU A 163 15.93 8.17 0.17
CA LEU A 163 15.47 7.70 1.47
C LEU A 163 16.06 6.31 1.76
N LEU A 164 17.02 6.23 2.69
CA LEU A 164 17.81 5.01 2.93
C LEU A 164 17.59 4.40 4.32
N ASP A 165 16.93 5.11 5.22
CA ASP A 165 16.91 4.76 6.65
C ASP A 165 15.80 3.77 7.03
N TYR A 166 15.10 3.23 6.04
CA TYR A 166 14.03 2.27 6.28
C TYR A 166 14.41 0.85 5.82
N GLY A 167 14.17 -0.11 6.71
CA GLY A 167 14.41 -1.52 6.42
C GLY A 167 15.89 -1.85 6.25
N ASN A 168 16.21 -2.65 5.25
CA ASN A 168 17.57 -3.11 4.95
C ASN A 168 18.19 -2.44 3.70
N VAL A 169 17.70 -1.27 3.30
CA VAL A 169 18.19 -0.58 2.08
C VAL A 169 19.68 -0.28 2.20
N ARG A 170 20.12 0.35 3.32
CA ARG A 170 21.55 0.65 3.54
C ARG A 170 22.41 -0.60 3.56
N SER A 171 21.95 -1.70 4.19
CA SER A 171 22.69 -2.96 4.22
C SER A 171 22.89 -3.53 2.82
N LYS A 172 21.83 -3.53 2.01
CA LYS A 172 21.91 -4.03 0.62
C LYS A 172 22.84 -3.19 -0.25
N LEU A 173 22.79 -1.88 -0.14
CA LEU A 173 23.74 -0.99 -0.85
C LEU A 173 25.18 -1.27 -0.43
N SER A 174 25.43 -1.47 0.88
CA SER A 174 26.74 -1.82 1.41
C SER A 174 27.23 -3.19 0.93
N GLU A 175 26.37 -4.22 0.94
CA GLU A 175 26.65 -5.56 0.40
C GLU A 175 27.01 -5.52 -1.10
N ALA A 176 26.35 -4.65 -1.86
CA ALA A 176 26.62 -4.42 -3.28
C ALA A 176 27.84 -3.49 -3.53
N HIS A 177 28.53 -3.03 -2.48
CA HIS A 177 29.63 -2.07 -2.56
C HIS A 177 29.28 -0.77 -3.30
N ILE A 178 28.01 -0.31 -3.19
CA ILE A 178 27.55 0.94 -3.76
C ILE A 178 27.83 2.08 -2.79
N ASP A 179 28.57 3.08 -3.24
CA ASP A 179 28.83 4.30 -2.48
C ASP A 179 27.57 5.15 -2.43
N VAL A 180 27.11 5.44 -1.21
CA VAL A 180 25.90 6.24 -0.96
C VAL A 180 26.04 7.68 -1.46
N GLU A 181 27.27 8.24 -1.42
CA GLU A 181 27.52 9.61 -1.90
C GLU A 181 27.46 9.72 -3.44
N ALA A 182 27.68 8.59 -4.14
CA ALA A 182 27.58 8.50 -5.60
C ALA A 182 26.32 7.76 -6.08
N LEU A 183 25.37 7.49 -5.17
CA LEU A 183 24.18 6.73 -5.47
C LEU A 183 23.28 7.44 -6.50
N THR A 184 22.88 6.70 -7.52
CA THR A 184 21.91 7.19 -8.51
C THR A 184 20.49 6.69 -8.17
N ALA A 185 19.47 7.39 -8.67
CA ALA A 185 18.07 6.99 -8.51
C ALA A 185 17.80 5.60 -9.13
N GLN A 186 18.46 5.27 -10.24
CA GLN A 186 18.35 3.96 -10.86
C GLN A 186 18.91 2.86 -9.94
N GLN A 187 20.09 3.07 -9.37
CA GLN A 187 20.67 2.09 -8.42
C GLN A 187 19.80 1.91 -7.18
N LEU A 188 19.20 2.98 -6.66
CA LEU A 188 18.24 2.86 -5.55
C LEU A 188 17.02 2.04 -5.96
N ARG A 189 16.41 2.34 -7.13
CA ARG A 189 15.30 1.58 -7.67
C ARG A 189 15.64 0.10 -7.80
N ASP A 190 16.77 -0.23 -8.41
CA ASP A 190 17.21 -1.61 -8.63
C ASP A 190 17.43 -2.34 -7.31
N THR A 191 18.00 -1.67 -6.31
CA THR A 191 18.18 -2.21 -4.95
C THR A 191 16.83 -2.50 -4.28
N ILE A 192 15.86 -1.59 -4.40
CA ILE A 192 14.51 -1.80 -3.85
C ILE A 192 13.82 -2.99 -4.55
N ILE A 193 13.95 -3.11 -5.87
CA ILE A 193 13.41 -4.24 -6.64
C ILE A 193 14.03 -5.55 -6.16
N GLU A 194 15.36 -5.62 -6.03
CA GLU A 194 16.05 -6.80 -5.52
C GLU A 194 15.56 -7.20 -4.12
N ILE A 195 15.50 -6.25 -3.18
CA ILE A 195 15.00 -6.52 -1.83
C ILE A 195 13.58 -7.08 -1.85
N ARG A 196 12.73 -6.57 -2.74
CA ARG A 196 11.34 -7.02 -2.85
C ARG A 196 11.25 -8.40 -3.46
N GLN A 197 11.99 -8.67 -4.52
CA GLN A 197 12.04 -9.99 -5.18
C GLN A 197 12.59 -11.06 -4.25
N ASP A 198 13.57 -10.73 -3.42
CA ASP A 198 14.11 -11.65 -2.42
C ASP A 198 13.09 -12.03 -1.34
N LYS A 199 12.20 -11.12 -0.97
CA LYS A 199 11.28 -11.28 0.17
C LYS A 199 9.85 -11.68 -0.21
N LEU A 200 9.38 -11.25 -1.38
CA LEU A 200 7.98 -11.39 -1.78
C LEU A 200 7.84 -12.45 -2.87
N PRO A 201 6.83 -13.32 -2.79
CA PRO A 201 6.54 -14.24 -3.87
C PRO A 201 5.99 -13.49 -5.09
N ASP A 202 6.41 -13.91 -6.28
CA ASP A 202 5.83 -13.42 -7.53
C ASP A 202 4.38 -13.91 -7.64
N PRO A 203 3.37 -13.01 -7.74
CA PRO A 203 1.98 -13.39 -7.86
C PRO A 203 1.65 -14.23 -9.11
N ALA A 204 2.47 -14.13 -10.16
CA ALA A 204 2.32 -14.94 -11.37
C ALA A 204 2.72 -16.42 -11.13
N VAL A 205 3.56 -16.68 -10.12
CA VAL A 205 4.03 -18.02 -9.75
C VAL A 205 3.26 -18.58 -8.56
N THR A 206 3.09 -17.75 -7.52
CA THR A 206 2.41 -18.14 -6.29
C THR A 206 1.33 -17.12 -5.97
N GLY A 207 0.05 -17.52 -6.09
CA GLY A 207 -1.08 -16.64 -5.86
C GLY A 207 -1.03 -16.01 -4.46
N ASN A 208 -1.08 -14.67 -4.43
CA ASN A 208 -1.09 -13.89 -3.19
C ASN A 208 -1.70 -12.50 -3.47
N ALA A 209 -1.99 -11.76 -2.42
CA ALA A 209 -2.51 -10.39 -2.48
C ALA A 209 -1.57 -9.37 -1.78
N GLY A 210 -0.28 -9.67 -1.72
CA GLY A 210 0.72 -8.87 -1.02
C GLY A 210 0.62 -9.01 0.50
N SER A 211 1.01 -7.95 1.23
CA SER A 211 0.89 -7.92 2.69
C SER A 211 -0.57 -8.01 3.12
N PHE A 212 -0.93 -9.08 3.84
CA PHE A 212 -2.33 -9.36 4.15
C PHE A 212 -2.86 -8.58 5.34
N PHE A 213 -2.01 -8.24 6.31
CA PHE A 213 -2.41 -7.57 7.54
C PHE A 213 -1.77 -6.19 7.68
N MET A 214 -2.55 -5.25 8.23
CA MET A 214 -2.05 -3.96 8.69
C MET A 214 -1.28 -4.11 10.00
N ASN A 215 -0.25 -3.27 10.18
CA ASN A 215 0.39 -3.13 11.47
C ASN A 215 -0.56 -2.40 12.43
N PRO A 216 -0.91 -2.97 13.60
CA PRO A 216 -1.74 -2.27 14.59
C PRO A 216 -0.99 -1.09 15.18
N ILE A 217 -1.75 0.00 15.43
CA ILE A 217 -1.26 1.19 16.13
C ILE A 217 -1.96 1.23 17.47
N ILE A 218 -1.18 1.28 18.54
CA ILE A 218 -1.64 1.22 19.93
C ILE A 218 -1.23 2.48 20.70
N ASP A 219 -1.94 2.75 21.78
CA ASP A 219 -1.62 3.85 22.71
C ASP A 219 -0.48 3.49 23.67
N GLU A 220 0.00 4.47 24.41
CA GLU A 220 1.08 4.34 25.38
C GLU A 220 0.76 3.33 26.50
N GLU A 221 -0.48 3.31 27.01
CA GLU A 221 -0.86 2.42 28.11
C GLU A 221 -0.81 0.95 27.66
N THR A 222 -1.37 0.67 26.49
CA THR A 222 -1.36 -0.67 25.87
C THR A 222 0.07 -1.08 25.55
N PHE A 223 0.89 -0.14 25.03
CA PHE A 223 2.29 -0.39 24.73
C PHE A 223 3.09 -0.77 25.97
N ARG A 224 2.97 -0.04 27.09
CA ARG A 224 3.68 -0.36 28.34
C ARG A 224 3.33 -1.76 28.83
N LYS A 225 2.03 -2.09 28.92
CA LYS A 225 1.55 -3.42 29.34
C LYS A 225 2.10 -4.53 28.45
N LEU A 226 2.16 -4.28 27.14
CA LEU A 226 2.69 -5.26 26.19
C LEU A 226 4.21 -5.38 26.32
N LYS A 227 4.93 -4.28 26.47
CA LYS A 227 6.39 -4.26 26.60
C LYS A 227 6.90 -4.97 27.87
N GLU A 228 6.12 -4.90 28.97
CA GLU A 228 6.38 -5.67 30.19
C GLU A 228 6.29 -7.19 29.96
N LYS A 229 5.30 -7.63 29.17
CA LYS A 229 5.09 -9.06 28.84
C LYS A 229 6.08 -9.55 27.78
N VAL A 230 6.48 -8.71 26.88
CA VAL A 230 7.31 -9.00 25.71
C VAL A 230 8.48 -8.00 25.66
N PRO A 231 9.55 -8.23 26.44
CA PRO A 231 10.68 -7.29 26.55
C PRO A 231 11.39 -6.99 25.21
N ASP A 232 11.40 -7.95 24.29
CA ASP A 232 11.96 -7.85 22.94
C ASP A 232 10.97 -7.36 21.90
N LEU A 233 9.83 -6.72 22.30
CA LEU A 233 8.83 -6.17 21.41
C LEU A 233 9.44 -5.20 20.39
N HIS A 234 9.21 -5.49 19.11
CA HIS A 234 9.54 -4.56 18.02
C HIS A 234 8.42 -3.53 17.86
N TYR A 235 8.79 -2.28 17.69
CA TYR A 235 7.82 -1.19 17.50
C TYR A 235 8.44 0.02 16.79
N PHE A 236 7.57 0.87 16.25
CA PHE A 236 7.93 2.19 15.72
C PHE A 236 7.08 3.25 16.43
N LYS A 237 7.69 4.36 16.86
CA LYS A 237 6.93 5.52 17.33
C LYS A 237 6.31 6.22 16.14
N VAL A 238 5.03 6.55 16.26
CA VAL A 238 4.25 7.20 15.21
C VAL A 238 3.32 8.26 15.82
N ASP A 239 2.85 9.20 15.00
CA ASP A 239 1.80 10.14 15.37
C ASP A 239 0.39 9.50 15.31
N ASP A 240 -0.65 10.30 15.57
CA ASP A 240 -2.04 9.85 15.51
C ASP A 240 -2.48 9.38 14.10
N ARG A 241 -1.76 9.77 13.05
CA ARG A 241 -1.98 9.33 11.66
C ARG A 241 -1.19 8.10 11.27
N GLY A 242 -0.30 7.62 12.17
CA GLY A 242 0.57 6.47 11.94
C GLY A 242 1.85 6.81 11.17
N GLU A 243 2.21 8.09 11.11
CA GLU A 243 3.45 8.58 10.50
C GLU A 243 4.60 8.51 11.51
N ALA A 244 5.82 8.24 11.02
CA ALA A 244 6.99 8.14 11.87
C ALA A 244 7.30 9.49 12.54
N ILE A 245 7.54 9.47 13.85
CA ILE A 245 7.93 10.66 14.62
C ILE A 245 9.44 10.64 14.78
N CYS A 246 10.11 11.77 14.46
CA CYS A 246 11.52 12.00 14.83
C CYS A 246 11.66 12.11 16.35
N ASN A 247 12.72 11.56 16.91
CA ASN A 247 12.91 11.29 18.36
C ASN A 247 12.92 12.51 19.30
N ASP A 248 12.81 13.75 18.81
CA ASP A 248 13.04 14.96 19.60
C ASP A 248 11.79 15.72 20.06
N GLU A 249 10.57 15.27 19.70
CA GLU A 249 9.36 15.94 20.15
C GLU A 249 8.78 15.32 21.43
N THR A 250 9.07 15.93 22.57
CA THR A 250 8.64 15.53 23.91
C THR A 250 7.17 15.84 24.24
N SER A 251 6.38 16.35 23.29
CA SER A 251 4.98 16.81 23.51
C SER A 251 3.94 16.19 22.59
N CYS A 252 4.23 15.08 21.93
CA CYS A 252 3.33 14.44 21.00
C CYS A 252 2.53 13.32 21.70
N ASN A 253 1.25 13.15 21.37
CA ASN A 253 0.47 11.94 21.69
C ASN A 253 1.09 10.76 20.93
N CYS A 254 2.24 10.26 21.41
CA CYS A 254 2.95 9.19 20.76
C CYS A 254 2.10 7.92 20.73
N ARG A 255 1.99 7.34 19.55
CA ARG A 255 1.43 6.02 19.33
C ARG A 255 2.52 5.04 18.94
N TYR A 256 2.22 3.77 19.01
CA TYR A 256 3.18 2.71 18.75
C TYR A 256 2.64 1.77 17.68
N LYS A 257 3.30 1.73 16.54
CA LYS A 257 3.00 0.81 15.45
C LYS A 257 3.78 -0.48 15.65
N ILE A 258 3.06 -1.60 15.82
CA ILE A 258 3.66 -2.91 16.07
C ILE A 258 3.69 -3.69 14.76
N PRO A 259 4.87 -4.21 14.31
CA PRO A 259 4.95 -4.96 13.06
C PRO A 259 4.14 -6.27 13.13
N ALA A 260 3.05 -6.35 12.37
CA ALA A 260 2.21 -7.54 12.33
C ALA A 260 2.99 -8.77 11.85
N GLY A 261 3.89 -8.60 10.87
CA GLY A 261 4.73 -9.69 10.39
C GLY A 261 5.62 -10.30 11.49
N TRP A 262 6.17 -9.48 12.38
CA TRP A 262 6.95 -9.93 13.52
C TRP A 262 6.08 -10.74 14.51
N MET A 263 4.86 -10.26 14.82
CA MET A 263 3.93 -11.00 15.70
C MET A 263 3.52 -12.34 15.10
N ILE A 264 3.21 -12.39 13.82
CA ILE A 264 2.84 -13.61 13.08
C ILE A 264 4.01 -14.61 13.10
N GLU A 265 5.24 -14.14 12.88
CA GLU A 265 6.45 -14.97 12.95
C GLU A 265 6.68 -15.50 14.36
N ARG A 266 6.49 -14.70 15.41
CA ARG A 266 6.58 -15.11 16.82
C ARG A 266 5.52 -16.14 17.21
N CYS A 267 4.33 -16.12 16.61
CA CYS A 267 3.32 -17.16 16.74
C CYS A 267 3.68 -18.43 15.94
N GLY A 268 4.81 -18.41 15.22
CA GLY A 268 5.33 -19.56 14.49
C GLY A 268 4.59 -19.85 13.19
N TRP A 269 3.91 -18.88 12.59
CA TRP A 269 3.17 -19.05 11.33
C TRP A 269 4.04 -18.92 10.08
N LYS A 270 5.19 -18.25 10.13
CA LYS A 270 6.08 -18.08 8.98
C LYS A 270 6.48 -19.42 8.37
N GLY A 271 6.16 -19.64 7.10
CA GLY A 271 6.42 -20.89 6.39
C GLY A 271 5.51 -22.05 6.76
N LYS A 272 4.42 -21.81 7.51
CA LYS A 272 3.42 -22.83 7.82
C LYS A 272 2.18 -22.71 6.95
N SER A 273 1.51 -23.83 6.76
CA SER A 273 0.30 -23.96 5.95
C SER A 273 -0.87 -24.51 6.79
N LEU A 274 -2.08 -24.13 6.38
CA LEU A 274 -3.34 -24.69 6.85
C LEU A 274 -4.11 -25.18 5.61
N GLY A 275 -4.08 -26.47 5.33
CA GLY A 275 -4.59 -27.04 4.08
C GLY A 275 -3.79 -26.55 2.87
N HIS A 276 -4.46 -25.93 1.90
CA HIS A 276 -3.87 -25.38 0.69
C HIS A 276 -3.48 -23.89 0.80
N ALA A 277 -3.75 -23.26 1.94
CA ALA A 277 -3.35 -21.88 2.23
C ALA A 277 -2.13 -21.86 3.12
N GLY A 278 -1.15 -21.01 2.84
CA GLY A 278 0.10 -20.93 3.59
C GLY A 278 0.52 -19.50 3.91
N VAL A 279 1.49 -19.38 4.81
CA VAL A 279 2.22 -18.15 5.10
C VAL A 279 3.58 -18.23 4.44
N HIS A 280 3.93 -17.24 3.63
CA HIS A 280 5.17 -17.26 2.87
C HIS A 280 6.41 -17.37 3.79
N SER A 281 7.36 -18.22 3.40
CA SER A 281 8.53 -18.58 4.22
C SER A 281 9.52 -17.42 4.44
N LYS A 282 9.54 -16.42 3.56
CA LYS A 282 10.43 -15.25 3.68
C LYS A 282 9.72 -14.01 4.25
N GLN A 283 8.37 -13.96 4.19
CA GLN A 283 7.60 -12.79 4.62
C GLN A 283 6.28 -13.22 5.28
N ALA A 284 6.22 -13.15 6.60
CA ALA A 284 5.07 -13.62 7.39
C ALA A 284 3.77 -12.81 7.17
N LEU A 285 3.86 -11.61 6.57
CA LEU A 285 2.68 -10.83 6.19
C LEU A 285 1.97 -11.35 4.93
N VAL A 286 2.63 -12.19 4.13
CA VAL A 286 2.07 -12.63 2.84
C VAL A 286 1.43 -14.01 2.99
N LEU A 287 0.12 -14.05 2.82
CA LEU A 287 -0.63 -15.31 2.70
C LEU A 287 -0.60 -15.76 1.24
N ILE A 288 -0.36 -17.05 1.03
CA ILE A 288 -0.15 -17.64 -0.30
C ILE A 288 -1.13 -18.77 -0.55
N ASN A 289 -1.47 -18.96 -1.82
CA ASN A 289 -2.13 -20.15 -2.33
C ASN A 289 -1.04 -21.14 -2.77
N GLU A 290 -0.90 -22.25 -2.05
CA GLU A 290 0.06 -23.31 -2.36
C GLU A 290 -0.40 -24.26 -3.48
N GLY A 291 -1.55 -23.96 -4.08
CA GLY A 291 -2.20 -24.72 -5.12
C GLY A 291 -3.54 -25.29 -4.65
N GLY A 292 -4.61 -24.84 -5.31
CA GLY A 292 -5.97 -25.32 -5.03
C GLY A 292 -6.67 -24.70 -3.83
N ALA A 293 -6.08 -23.69 -3.15
CA ALA A 293 -6.77 -22.97 -2.09
C ALA A 293 -7.96 -22.17 -2.64
N THR A 294 -9.08 -22.26 -1.96
CA THR A 294 -10.23 -21.37 -2.15
C THR A 294 -10.06 -20.07 -1.39
N GLY A 295 -10.88 -19.05 -1.71
CA GLY A 295 -10.89 -17.83 -0.89
C GLY A 295 -11.24 -18.10 0.57
N GLN A 296 -12.10 -19.10 0.84
CA GLN A 296 -12.44 -19.49 2.21
C GLN A 296 -11.26 -20.13 2.97
N ASP A 297 -10.38 -20.89 2.30
CA ASP A 297 -9.18 -21.43 2.94
C ASP A 297 -8.24 -20.33 3.40
N ILE A 298 -8.07 -19.27 2.58
CA ILE A 298 -7.29 -18.08 2.98
C ILE A 298 -7.96 -17.36 4.16
N VAL A 299 -9.29 -17.24 4.18
CA VAL A 299 -10.03 -16.66 5.32
C VAL A 299 -9.84 -17.50 6.59
N ASN A 300 -9.89 -18.82 6.50
CA ASN A 300 -9.67 -19.72 7.64
C ASN A 300 -8.25 -19.55 8.19
N LEU A 301 -7.22 -19.49 7.32
CA LEU A 301 -5.84 -19.20 7.71
C LEU A 301 -5.71 -17.82 8.36
N MET A 302 -6.31 -16.79 7.78
CA MET A 302 -6.35 -15.43 8.34
C MET A 302 -6.90 -15.43 9.77
N GLN A 303 -8.04 -16.10 10.00
CA GLN A 303 -8.70 -16.17 11.30
C GLN A 303 -7.85 -16.92 12.33
N ALA A 304 -7.20 -18.04 11.94
CA ALA A 304 -6.30 -18.78 12.81
C ALA A 304 -5.11 -17.90 13.24
N ILE A 305 -4.50 -17.15 12.33
CA ILE A 305 -3.42 -16.21 12.64
C ILE A 305 -3.91 -15.10 13.57
N GLN A 306 -5.08 -14.51 13.30
CA GLN A 306 -5.67 -13.48 14.17
C GLN A 306 -5.93 -13.99 15.58
N HIS A 307 -6.44 -15.21 15.72
CA HIS A 307 -6.66 -15.86 17.00
C HIS A 307 -5.36 -15.99 17.80
N ASP A 308 -4.31 -16.54 17.18
CA ASP A 308 -3.04 -16.79 17.86
C ASP A 308 -2.31 -15.49 18.22
N VAL A 309 -2.33 -14.47 17.34
CA VAL A 309 -1.78 -13.16 17.65
C VAL A 309 -2.53 -12.50 18.80
N LYS A 310 -3.87 -12.60 18.81
CA LYS A 310 -4.68 -12.08 19.92
C LYS A 310 -4.39 -12.80 21.24
N ALA A 311 -4.24 -14.13 21.22
CA ALA A 311 -3.91 -14.91 22.40
C ALA A 311 -2.50 -14.57 22.94
N ALA A 312 -1.51 -14.43 22.07
CA ALA A 312 -0.12 -14.16 22.46
C ALA A 312 0.13 -12.71 22.91
N PHE A 313 -0.42 -11.73 22.18
CA PHE A 313 -0.11 -10.31 22.35
C PHE A 313 -1.28 -9.48 22.89
N GLY A 314 -2.50 -9.99 22.91
CA GLY A 314 -3.70 -9.22 23.26
C GLY A 314 -4.13 -8.21 22.20
N LEU A 315 -3.49 -8.18 21.02
CA LEU A 315 -3.74 -7.24 19.94
C LEU A 315 -4.58 -7.86 18.82
N ASP A 316 -5.46 -7.05 18.24
CA ASP A 316 -6.19 -7.42 17.04
C ASP A 316 -5.43 -6.95 15.80
N ILE A 317 -5.13 -7.85 14.88
CA ILE A 317 -4.60 -7.50 13.55
C ILE A 317 -5.74 -7.57 12.53
N ARG A 318 -5.81 -6.56 11.66
CA ARG A 318 -6.87 -6.44 10.65
C ARG A 318 -6.30 -6.67 9.26
N PRO A 319 -7.09 -7.28 8.35
CA PRO A 319 -6.64 -7.41 6.97
C PRO A 319 -6.49 -6.03 6.31
N GLU A 320 -5.43 -5.85 5.55
CA GLU A 320 -5.24 -4.76 4.59
C GLU A 320 -5.91 -5.11 3.26
N VAL A 321 -5.89 -6.40 2.92
CA VAL A 321 -6.53 -6.96 1.73
C VAL A 321 -8.05 -6.85 1.84
N ASN A 322 -8.69 -6.44 0.75
CA ASN A 322 -10.14 -6.37 0.67
C ASN A 322 -10.71 -7.79 0.48
N VAL A 323 -11.44 -8.30 1.47
CA VAL A 323 -12.11 -9.60 1.41
C VAL A 323 -13.55 -9.40 0.94
N ILE A 324 -13.97 -10.06 -0.14
CA ILE A 324 -15.28 -9.91 -0.79
C ILE A 324 -15.96 -11.27 -0.97
#